data_e396ed597d1f3c22e4d8d1d02c154927
#
_entry.id   e396ed597d1f3c22e4d8d1d02c154927
#
_cell.length_a   1.000
_cell.length_b   1.000
_cell.length_c   1.000
_cell.angle_alpha   90.00
_cell.angle_beta   90.00
_cell.angle_gamma   90.00
#
_symmetry.space_group_name_H-M   'P 1'
#
loop_
_entity.id
_entity.type
_entity.pdbx_description
1 polymer ?
#
loop_
_entity_poly.entity_id
_entity_poly.type
_entity_poly.pdbx_seq_one_letter_code
_entity_poly.pdbx_strand_id
1 'polypeptide(L)'
;MLSAHTSPLEQPGSGDAGGMNVYVLELSRRLAARGVEVEVFTRATSRHLPPAVEASPGVVVRHVTAGPFEGLTKDDLPSQLCGFVRDVLRAEVEQGPHHFDLVHSHYWLSGQVGTVASERWAVPLVHTMHTMAKVKNAHLADGDRAEPIGRVVGEEEIVRIADRLVANTEEERRELLDLYAADPSRVDVVHPGVDLERFRPGSRDQARRALDLPADAAVLLFAGRIQPLKAPDVVLRAAADLLARDPALRERLRVVVVGGASGSGLDRPTSLADLAAELGITDVVRLEPAVTQDVLATWYAAADVVCVPSHNESFGLVAIEAQACGTPVVAARVGGLSTAVADGVSGVLVDGHDPHDYADALHPLLTDRALRDELGAKAVAHASGFGWDATVDRVLEVYARAVAARAGRKDG
;
A
#
# COMPACT_ATOMS: atom_id res chain seq x y z
N MET A 1 -15.87 -7.49 5.52
CA MET A 1 -15.07 -6.55 4.70
C MET A 1 -15.25 -6.84 3.22
N LEU A 2 -15.04 -5.85 2.36
CA LEU A 2 -15.14 -6.01 0.90
C LEU A 2 -13.83 -5.59 0.23
N SER A 3 -13.23 -6.48 -0.56
CA SER A 3 -12.01 -6.25 -1.36
C SER A 3 -12.19 -6.89 -2.74
N ALA A 4 -13.04 -6.25 -3.59
CA ALA A 4 -13.57 -6.87 -4.80
C ALA A 4 -12.52 -7.15 -5.88
N HIS A 5 -11.55 -6.26 -6.10
CA HIS A 5 -10.64 -6.33 -7.26
C HIS A 5 -9.33 -7.07 -7.01
N THR A 6 -8.95 -7.28 -5.75
CA THR A 6 -7.73 -8.00 -5.37
C THR A 6 -7.93 -8.76 -4.06
N SER A 7 -7.44 -9.98 -3.99
CA SER A 7 -7.59 -10.81 -2.80
C SER A 7 -6.54 -10.45 -1.74
N PRO A 8 -6.91 -10.33 -0.45
CA PRO A 8 -5.94 -10.14 0.62
C PRO A 8 -4.95 -11.30 0.77
N LEU A 9 -5.20 -12.44 0.11
CA LEU A 9 -4.33 -13.61 0.11
C LEU A 9 -3.30 -13.58 -1.03
N GLU A 10 -3.41 -12.64 -1.99
CA GLU A 10 -2.44 -12.49 -3.07
C GLU A 10 -1.12 -11.92 -2.58
N GLN A 11 -0.02 -12.34 -3.23
CA GLN A 11 1.33 -11.88 -2.90
C GLN A 11 1.47 -10.39 -3.21
N PRO A 12 1.73 -9.53 -2.20
CA PRO A 12 1.99 -8.11 -2.43
C PRO A 12 3.18 -7.87 -3.37
N GLY A 13 3.07 -6.84 -4.22
CA GLY A 13 4.10 -6.52 -5.21
C GLY A 13 3.95 -7.25 -6.54
N SER A 14 2.88 -8.04 -6.73
CA SER A 14 2.56 -8.71 -7.99
C SER A 14 1.17 -8.29 -8.50
N GLY A 15 1.02 -8.08 -9.80
CA GLY A 15 -0.24 -7.66 -10.42
C GLY A 15 -0.83 -6.42 -9.74
N ASP A 16 -2.09 -6.48 -9.32
CA ASP A 16 -2.76 -5.40 -8.57
C ASP A 16 -2.57 -5.51 -7.04
N ALA A 17 -1.97 -6.60 -6.56
CA ALA A 17 -1.75 -6.81 -5.14
C ALA A 17 -0.63 -5.89 -4.60
N GLY A 18 -0.91 -5.17 -3.52
CA GLY A 18 0.00 -4.19 -2.94
C GLY A 18 -0.34 -3.87 -1.48
N GLY A 19 -0.07 -2.63 -1.08
CA GLY A 19 -0.30 -2.18 0.30
C GLY A 19 -1.72 -2.37 0.80
N MET A 20 -2.74 -2.26 -0.07
CA MET A 20 -4.13 -2.52 0.32
C MET A 20 -4.36 -3.97 0.75
N ASN A 21 -3.74 -4.94 0.07
CA ASN A 21 -3.86 -6.37 0.43
C ASN A 21 -3.28 -6.63 1.82
N VAL A 22 -2.10 -6.05 2.11
CA VAL A 22 -1.48 -6.09 3.43
C VAL A 22 -2.39 -5.44 4.47
N TYR A 23 -2.91 -4.25 4.17
CA TYR A 23 -3.81 -3.53 5.06
C TYR A 23 -5.06 -4.34 5.41
N VAL A 24 -5.77 -4.88 4.40
CA VAL A 24 -6.99 -5.65 4.63
C VAL A 24 -6.71 -6.90 5.45
N LEU A 25 -5.64 -7.64 5.13
CA LEU A 25 -5.31 -8.89 5.83
C LEU A 25 -4.88 -8.63 7.29
N GLU A 26 -3.97 -7.69 7.51
CA GLU A 26 -3.47 -7.39 8.86
C GLU A 26 -4.55 -6.75 9.75
N LEU A 27 -5.34 -5.83 9.20
CA LEU A 27 -6.49 -5.27 9.93
C LEU A 27 -7.47 -6.37 10.31
N SER A 28 -7.80 -7.29 9.40
CA SER A 28 -8.70 -8.41 9.67
C SER A 28 -8.18 -9.30 10.81
N ARG A 29 -6.90 -9.67 10.76
CA ARG A 29 -6.25 -10.50 11.80
C ARG A 29 -6.27 -9.84 13.17
N ARG A 30 -5.97 -8.55 13.22
CA ARG A 30 -5.91 -7.80 14.48
C ARG A 30 -7.31 -7.55 15.05
N LEU A 31 -8.33 -7.32 14.21
CA LEU A 31 -9.72 -7.25 14.62
C LEU A 31 -10.18 -8.60 15.20
N ALA A 32 -9.84 -9.71 14.53
CA ALA A 32 -10.17 -11.04 15.05
C ALA A 32 -9.50 -11.34 16.40
N ALA A 33 -8.26 -10.91 16.60
CA ALA A 33 -7.59 -10.99 17.88
C ALA A 33 -8.26 -10.16 19.00
N ARG A 34 -9.11 -9.18 18.64
CA ARG A 34 -9.94 -8.38 19.55
C ARG A 34 -11.37 -8.91 19.69
N GLY A 35 -11.67 -10.11 19.16
CA GLY A 35 -12.98 -10.78 19.26
C GLY A 35 -14.00 -10.36 18.21
N VAL A 36 -13.58 -9.72 17.11
CA VAL A 36 -14.44 -9.40 15.97
C VAL A 36 -14.33 -10.50 14.93
N GLU A 37 -15.43 -11.17 14.60
CA GLU A 37 -15.46 -12.10 13.46
C GLU A 37 -15.40 -11.33 12.14
N VAL A 38 -14.47 -11.71 11.26
CA VAL A 38 -14.24 -10.99 10.02
C VAL A 38 -14.39 -11.91 8.81
N GLU A 39 -15.34 -11.57 7.94
CA GLU A 39 -15.44 -12.15 6.61
C GLU A 39 -14.99 -11.14 5.54
N VAL A 40 -14.05 -11.54 4.68
CA VAL A 40 -13.55 -10.72 3.57
C VAL A 40 -14.05 -11.29 2.26
N PHE A 41 -14.88 -10.56 1.54
CA PHE A 41 -15.37 -10.96 0.23
C PHE A 41 -14.43 -10.42 -0.85
N THR A 42 -13.96 -11.30 -1.72
CA THR A 42 -13.09 -10.99 -2.86
C THR A 42 -13.51 -11.77 -4.09
N ARG A 43 -13.18 -11.27 -5.29
CA ARG A 43 -13.54 -11.97 -6.52
C ARG A 43 -12.70 -13.23 -6.71
N ALA A 44 -13.34 -14.32 -7.09
CA ALA A 44 -12.64 -15.53 -7.54
C ALA A 44 -11.96 -15.29 -8.90
N THR A 45 -10.65 -15.44 -8.95
CA THR A 45 -9.82 -15.29 -10.17
C THR A 45 -9.50 -16.62 -10.84
N SER A 46 -9.86 -17.74 -10.22
CA SER A 46 -9.73 -19.09 -10.77
C SER A 46 -10.87 -19.98 -10.28
N ARG A 47 -11.32 -20.91 -11.14
CA ARG A 47 -12.29 -21.95 -10.78
C ARG A 47 -11.78 -22.93 -9.71
N HIS A 48 -10.49 -22.97 -9.49
CA HIS A 48 -9.85 -23.88 -8.54
C HIS A 48 -9.73 -23.28 -7.13
N LEU A 49 -10.06 -22.02 -6.96
CA LEU A 49 -10.09 -21.40 -5.63
C LEU A 49 -11.25 -22.01 -4.82
N PRO A 50 -11.01 -22.38 -3.56
CA PRO A 50 -12.09 -22.84 -2.69
C PRO A 50 -13.08 -21.67 -2.44
N PRO A 51 -14.36 -21.96 -2.19
CA PRO A 51 -15.36 -20.92 -1.93
C PRO A 51 -15.01 -20.02 -0.74
N ALA A 52 -14.35 -20.58 0.27
CA ALA A 52 -13.87 -19.87 1.44
C ALA A 52 -12.55 -20.45 1.95
N VAL A 53 -11.71 -19.60 2.53
CA VAL A 53 -10.43 -19.94 3.17
C VAL A 53 -10.39 -19.27 4.54
N GLU A 54 -10.10 -20.03 5.58
CA GLU A 54 -9.73 -19.45 6.87
C GLU A 54 -8.28 -18.94 6.77
N ALA A 55 -8.12 -17.62 6.70
CA ALA A 55 -6.83 -16.96 6.56
C ALA A 55 -6.06 -16.89 7.88
N SER A 56 -6.80 -16.87 8.99
CA SER A 56 -6.33 -16.98 10.37
C SER A 56 -7.56 -17.21 11.29
N PRO A 57 -7.38 -17.61 12.55
CA PRO A 57 -8.50 -17.77 13.47
C PRO A 57 -9.41 -16.54 13.51
N GLY A 58 -10.70 -16.72 13.21
CA GLY A 58 -11.70 -15.65 13.16
C GLY A 58 -11.68 -14.77 11.88
N VAL A 59 -10.88 -15.13 10.87
CA VAL A 59 -10.83 -14.43 9.57
C VAL A 59 -11.10 -15.39 8.43
N VAL A 60 -12.22 -15.22 7.75
CA VAL A 60 -12.60 -16.02 6.57
C VAL A 60 -12.56 -15.15 5.32
N VAL A 61 -11.83 -15.59 4.29
CA VAL A 61 -11.84 -14.99 2.96
C VAL A 61 -12.77 -15.79 2.06
N ARG A 62 -13.82 -15.15 1.55
CA ARG A 62 -14.81 -15.75 0.64
C ARG A 62 -14.55 -15.34 -0.80
N HIS A 63 -14.42 -16.32 -1.67
CA HIS A 63 -14.23 -16.11 -3.11
C HIS A 63 -15.60 -16.05 -3.80
N VAL A 64 -15.93 -14.86 -4.31
CA VAL A 64 -17.19 -14.55 -4.97
C VAL A 64 -17.03 -14.70 -6.49
N THR A 65 -17.95 -15.40 -7.13
CA THR A 65 -17.98 -15.54 -8.59
C THR A 65 -18.65 -14.31 -9.22
N ALA A 66 -17.85 -13.48 -9.90
CA ALA A 66 -18.33 -12.31 -10.62
C ALA A 66 -17.62 -12.21 -11.97
N GLY A 67 -18.36 -12.53 -13.05
CA GLY A 67 -17.83 -12.63 -14.41
C GLY A 67 -16.89 -13.83 -14.64
N PRO A 68 -16.15 -13.83 -15.75
CA PRO A 68 -15.15 -14.84 -16.05
C PRO A 68 -14.06 -14.89 -14.96
N PHE A 69 -13.55 -16.08 -14.69
CA PHE A 69 -12.46 -16.23 -13.72
C PHE A 69 -11.17 -15.56 -14.20
N GLU A 70 -10.84 -15.72 -15.48
CA GLU A 70 -9.60 -15.28 -16.09
C GLU A 70 -9.85 -14.22 -17.16
N GLY A 71 -8.83 -13.41 -17.47
CA GLY A 71 -8.84 -12.46 -18.59
C GLY A 71 -9.57 -11.14 -18.33
N LEU A 72 -10.10 -10.91 -17.12
CA LEU A 72 -10.66 -9.59 -16.76
C LEU A 72 -9.54 -8.66 -16.29
N THR A 73 -9.50 -7.50 -16.91
CA THR A 73 -8.70 -6.38 -16.42
C THR A 73 -9.46 -5.61 -15.33
N LYS A 74 -8.77 -4.76 -14.61
CA LYS A 74 -9.38 -3.89 -13.60
C LYS A 74 -10.47 -2.99 -14.19
N ASP A 75 -10.29 -2.56 -15.44
CA ASP A 75 -11.24 -1.69 -16.14
C ASP A 75 -12.53 -2.41 -16.55
N ASP A 76 -12.52 -3.74 -16.62
CA ASP A 76 -13.68 -4.56 -16.92
C ASP A 76 -14.55 -4.84 -15.67
N LEU A 77 -13.98 -4.72 -14.48
CA LEU A 77 -14.63 -5.09 -13.22
C LEU A 77 -15.92 -4.31 -12.90
N PRO A 78 -16.06 -3.01 -13.24
CA PRO A 78 -17.29 -2.29 -12.98
C PRO A 78 -18.53 -2.98 -13.58
N SER A 79 -18.40 -3.60 -14.75
CA SER A 79 -19.47 -4.33 -15.42
C SER A 79 -19.86 -5.64 -14.70
N GLN A 80 -19.02 -6.14 -13.80
CA GLN A 80 -19.22 -7.41 -13.07
C GLN A 80 -19.75 -7.21 -11.64
N LEU A 81 -19.89 -5.97 -11.17
CA LEU A 81 -20.26 -5.69 -9.77
C LEU A 81 -21.66 -6.19 -9.42
N CYS A 82 -22.61 -6.23 -10.35
CA CYS A 82 -23.94 -6.80 -10.09
C CYS A 82 -23.87 -8.29 -9.68
N GLY A 83 -23.01 -9.06 -10.35
CA GLY A 83 -22.74 -10.45 -9.99
C GLY A 83 -22.08 -10.57 -8.61
N PHE A 84 -21.15 -9.69 -8.32
CA PHE A 84 -20.48 -9.65 -7.02
C PHE A 84 -21.47 -9.32 -5.89
N VAL A 85 -22.30 -8.28 -6.06
CA VAL A 85 -23.34 -7.90 -5.09
C VAL A 85 -24.28 -9.05 -4.81
N ARG A 86 -24.79 -9.73 -5.86
CA ARG A 86 -25.70 -10.86 -5.70
C ARG A 86 -25.12 -11.94 -4.78
N ASP A 87 -23.86 -12.30 -4.98
CA ASP A 87 -23.25 -13.40 -4.21
C ASP A 87 -22.85 -12.95 -2.80
N VAL A 88 -22.47 -11.68 -2.61
CA VAL A 88 -22.30 -11.10 -1.26
C VAL A 88 -23.60 -11.12 -0.48
N LEU A 89 -24.71 -10.71 -1.09
CA LEU A 89 -26.04 -10.73 -0.43
C LEU A 89 -26.52 -12.15 -0.14
N ARG A 90 -26.17 -13.12 -1.00
CA ARG A 90 -26.48 -14.54 -0.77
C ARG A 90 -25.80 -15.09 0.48
N ALA A 91 -24.56 -14.69 0.75
CA ALA A 91 -23.81 -15.15 1.92
C ALA A 91 -24.54 -14.82 3.23
N GLU A 92 -25.16 -13.64 3.34
CA GLU A 92 -25.95 -13.27 4.53
C GLU A 92 -27.21 -14.15 4.66
N VAL A 93 -27.88 -14.41 3.53
CA VAL A 93 -29.08 -15.30 3.55
C VAL A 93 -28.72 -16.72 4.02
N GLU A 94 -27.53 -17.23 3.66
CA GLU A 94 -27.06 -18.54 4.09
C GLU A 94 -26.70 -18.60 5.58
N GLN A 95 -26.24 -17.48 6.15
CA GLN A 95 -25.85 -17.37 7.58
C GLN A 95 -27.04 -17.04 8.49
N GLY A 96 -28.09 -16.45 7.92
CA GLY A 96 -29.28 -15.96 8.64
C GLY A 96 -29.33 -14.43 8.73
N PRO A 97 -30.52 -13.88 9.01
CA PRO A 97 -30.72 -12.43 9.08
C PRO A 97 -29.91 -11.81 10.22
N HIS A 98 -29.39 -10.60 9.98
CA HIS A 98 -28.58 -9.83 10.93
C HIS A 98 -27.25 -10.51 11.31
N HIS A 99 -26.68 -11.29 10.40
CA HIS A 99 -25.38 -11.92 10.60
C HIS A 99 -24.25 -10.89 10.66
N PHE A 100 -24.32 -9.85 9.85
CA PHE A 100 -23.31 -8.79 9.80
C PHE A 100 -23.77 -7.54 10.57
N ASP A 101 -22.88 -6.97 11.40
CA ASP A 101 -23.12 -5.74 12.14
C ASP A 101 -22.66 -4.49 11.41
N LEU A 102 -21.71 -4.65 10.46
CA LEU A 102 -21.06 -3.54 9.74
C LEU A 102 -20.45 -4.00 8.43
N VAL A 103 -20.46 -3.13 7.43
CA VAL A 103 -19.70 -3.29 6.19
C VAL A 103 -18.51 -2.33 6.20
N HIS A 104 -17.28 -2.85 6.02
CA HIS A 104 -16.09 -2.05 5.73
C HIS A 104 -15.60 -2.36 4.31
N SER A 105 -15.69 -1.40 3.42
CA SER A 105 -15.29 -1.54 2.02
C SER A 105 -13.98 -0.84 1.71
N HIS A 106 -13.14 -1.47 0.87
CA HIS A 106 -11.81 -1.01 0.52
C HIS A 106 -11.73 -0.78 -0.99
N TYR A 107 -11.38 0.44 -1.39
CA TYR A 107 -11.34 0.87 -2.77
C TYR A 107 -12.74 1.05 -3.41
N TRP A 108 -12.84 1.92 -4.42
CA TRP A 108 -14.12 2.37 -4.97
C TRP A 108 -15.04 1.25 -5.48
N LEU A 109 -14.50 0.20 -6.14
CA LEU A 109 -15.30 -0.94 -6.61
C LEU A 109 -16.01 -1.64 -5.45
N SER A 110 -15.29 -1.85 -4.36
CA SER A 110 -15.84 -2.44 -3.14
C SER A 110 -16.82 -1.48 -2.45
N GLY A 111 -16.57 -0.17 -2.55
CA GLY A 111 -17.47 0.85 -2.04
C GLY A 111 -18.84 0.80 -2.68
N GLN A 112 -18.91 0.65 -4.01
CA GLN A 112 -20.18 0.49 -4.72
C GLN A 112 -20.94 -0.77 -4.29
N VAL A 113 -20.25 -1.89 -4.08
CA VAL A 113 -20.86 -3.10 -3.50
C VAL A 113 -21.32 -2.85 -2.07
N GLY A 114 -20.49 -2.15 -1.29
CA GLY A 114 -20.75 -1.82 0.11
C GLY A 114 -21.99 -0.95 0.31
N THR A 115 -22.27 0.00 -0.60
CA THR A 115 -23.51 0.81 -0.55
C THR A 115 -24.74 -0.05 -0.62
N VAL A 116 -24.77 -1.02 -1.55
CA VAL A 116 -25.90 -1.93 -1.72
C VAL A 116 -26.05 -2.90 -0.54
N ALA A 117 -24.94 -3.49 -0.09
CA ALA A 117 -24.94 -4.44 1.01
C ALA A 117 -25.38 -3.79 2.33
N SER A 118 -24.82 -2.61 2.64
CA SER A 118 -25.14 -1.83 3.83
C SER A 118 -26.62 -1.43 3.88
N GLU A 119 -27.19 -1.00 2.75
CA GLU A 119 -28.61 -0.68 2.65
C GLU A 119 -29.46 -1.92 2.85
N ARG A 120 -29.15 -3.02 2.16
CA ARG A 120 -29.93 -4.26 2.21
C ARG A 120 -29.94 -4.92 3.60
N TRP A 121 -28.80 -4.91 4.26
CA TRP A 121 -28.64 -5.47 5.61
C TRP A 121 -29.02 -4.50 6.72
N ALA A 122 -29.28 -3.24 6.38
CA ALA A 122 -29.58 -2.14 7.31
C ALA A 122 -28.48 -1.90 8.35
N VAL A 123 -27.22 -2.11 7.96
CA VAL A 123 -26.01 -1.91 8.78
C VAL A 123 -25.17 -0.72 8.30
N PRO A 124 -24.31 -0.13 9.13
CA PRO A 124 -23.46 1.00 8.70
C PRO A 124 -22.42 0.58 7.66
N LEU A 125 -22.08 1.54 6.79
CA LEU A 125 -20.97 1.46 5.84
C LEU A 125 -19.81 2.32 6.30
N VAL A 126 -18.66 1.69 6.56
CA VAL A 126 -17.35 2.33 6.66
C VAL A 126 -16.60 2.13 5.35
N HIS A 127 -15.92 3.15 4.86
CA HIS A 127 -15.18 3.06 3.61
C HIS A 127 -13.78 3.65 3.73
N THR A 128 -12.77 2.93 3.18
CA THR A 128 -11.40 3.40 2.99
C THR A 128 -11.09 3.46 1.50
N MET A 129 -10.70 4.66 1.02
CA MET A 129 -10.46 4.89 -0.41
C MET A 129 -9.22 4.14 -0.93
N HIS A 130 -8.14 4.09 -0.17
CA HIS A 130 -6.79 3.65 -0.52
C HIS A 130 -6.13 4.44 -1.65
N THR A 131 -6.87 4.84 -2.65
CA THR A 131 -6.45 5.77 -3.72
C THR A 131 -7.69 6.48 -4.27
N MET A 132 -7.53 7.72 -4.70
CA MET A 132 -8.60 8.55 -5.22
C MET A 132 -8.32 8.99 -6.65
N ALA A 133 -9.33 8.91 -7.53
CA ALA A 133 -9.21 9.22 -8.95
C ALA A 133 -8.82 10.68 -9.20
N LYS A 134 -9.46 11.63 -8.50
CA LYS A 134 -9.17 13.06 -8.67
C LYS A 134 -7.73 13.39 -8.27
N VAL A 135 -7.22 12.78 -7.19
CA VAL A 135 -5.84 12.95 -6.73
C VAL A 135 -4.86 12.37 -7.75
N LYS A 136 -5.11 11.13 -8.22
CA LYS A 136 -4.27 10.51 -9.26
C LYS A 136 -4.24 11.32 -10.54
N ASN A 137 -5.40 11.84 -10.98
CA ASN A 137 -5.51 12.65 -12.19
C ASN A 137 -4.79 14.00 -12.07
N ALA A 138 -4.63 14.54 -10.86
CA ALA A 138 -3.85 15.74 -10.61
C ALA A 138 -2.32 15.49 -10.60
N HIS A 139 -1.87 14.23 -10.41
CA HIS A 139 -0.46 13.86 -10.25
C HIS A 139 -0.07 12.70 -11.20
N LEU A 140 -0.50 12.78 -12.47
CA LEU A 140 -0.14 11.77 -13.47
C LEU A 140 1.36 11.76 -13.72
N ALA A 141 1.97 10.58 -13.70
CA ALA A 141 3.32 10.37 -14.18
C ALA A 141 3.35 10.31 -15.72
N ASP A 142 4.52 10.55 -16.32
CA ASP A 142 4.71 10.40 -17.75
C ASP A 142 4.38 8.96 -18.20
N GLY A 143 3.46 8.85 -19.15
CA GLY A 143 2.98 7.56 -19.67
C GLY A 143 1.79 6.95 -18.90
N ASP A 144 1.33 7.55 -17.79
CA ASP A 144 0.11 7.16 -17.11
C ASP A 144 -1.14 7.69 -17.84
N ARG A 145 -2.25 6.97 -17.66
CA ARG A 145 -3.58 7.38 -18.16
C ARG A 145 -4.43 7.92 -17.02
N ALA A 146 -5.24 8.94 -17.36
CA ALA A 146 -6.22 9.45 -16.41
C ALA A 146 -7.23 8.36 -16.02
N GLU A 147 -7.60 8.36 -14.76
CA GLU A 147 -8.67 7.49 -14.25
C GLU A 147 -10.02 7.85 -14.91
N PRO A 148 -10.84 6.86 -15.26
CA PRO A 148 -12.07 7.09 -15.99
C PRO A 148 -13.10 7.89 -15.18
N ILE A 149 -13.91 8.70 -15.86
CA ILE A 149 -14.96 9.51 -15.21
C ILE A 149 -15.93 8.65 -14.39
N GLY A 150 -16.24 7.41 -14.82
CA GLY A 150 -17.08 6.49 -14.07
C GLY A 150 -16.54 6.15 -12.69
N ARG A 151 -15.20 6.10 -12.53
CA ARG A 151 -14.58 5.96 -11.22
C ARG A 151 -14.77 7.21 -10.36
N VAL A 152 -14.58 8.40 -10.92
CA VAL A 152 -14.79 9.67 -10.20
C VAL A 152 -16.20 9.76 -9.65
N VAL A 153 -17.21 9.49 -10.51
CA VAL A 153 -18.64 9.50 -10.12
C VAL A 153 -18.92 8.45 -9.04
N GLY A 154 -18.36 7.23 -9.19
CA GLY A 154 -18.53 6.18 -8.19
C GLY A 154 -17.91 6.52 -6.83
N GLU A 155 -16.74 7.17 -6.81
CA GLU A 155 -16.10 7.64 -5.59
C GLU A 155 -16.93 8.76 -4.91
N GLU A 156 -17.44 9.73 -5.68
CA GLU A 156 -18.33 10.79 -5.16
C GLU A 156 -19.60 10.22 -4.53
N GLU A 157 -20.20 9.21 -5.16
CA GLU A 157 -21.38 8.54 -4.62
C GLU A 157 -21.08 7.83 -3.29
N ILE A 158 -19.96 7.12 -3.19
CA ILE A 158 -19.54 6.44 -1.96
C ILE A 158 -19.31 7.45 -0.84
N VAL A 159 -18.62 8.56 -1.13
CA VAL A 159 -18.36 9.64 -0.15
C VAL A 159 -19.69 10.20 0.39
N ARG A 160 -20.69 10.37 -0.46
CA ARG A 160 -22.01 10.88 -0.07
C ARG A 160 -22.78 9.88 0.82
N ILE A 161 -22.67 8.56 0.56
CA ILE A 161 -23.50 7.53 1.19
C ILE A 161 -22.85 6.94 2.45
N ALA A 162 -21.53 6.75 2.48
CA ALA A 162 -20.82 6.09 3.59
C ALA A 162 -21.13 6.77 4.93
N ASP A 163 -21.40 5.98 5.96
CA ASP A 163 -21.62 6.47 7.32
C ASP A 163 -20.34 7.06 7.92
N ARG A 164 -19.20 6.44 7.60
CA ARG A 164 -17.86 6.94 7.97
C ARG A 164 -16.87 6.69 6.84
N LEU A 165 -15.95 7.61 6.69
CA LEU A 165 -14.81 7.52 5.78
C LEU A 165 -13.53 7.42 6.61
N VAL A 166 -12.67 6.49 6.27
CA VAL A 166 -11.34 6.37 6.87
C VAL A 166 -10.30 6.91 5.90
N ALA A 167 -9.67 8.01 6.27
CA ALA A 167 -8.51 8.57 5.60
C ALA A 167 -7.22 8.05 6.25
N ASN A 168 -6.23 7.66 5.45
CA ASN A 168 -4.95 7.16 5.97
C ASN A 168 -4.07 8.26 6.55
N THR A 169 -4.27 9.51 6.13
CA THR A 169 -3.50 10.69 6.55
C THR A 169 -4.36 11.94 6.62
N GLU A 170 -3.87 12.98 7.29
CA GLU A 170 -4.51 14.30 7.29
C GLU A 170 -4.55 14.92 5.89
N GLU A 171 -3.60 14.58 5.02
CA GLU A 171 -3.62 15.00 3.62
C GLU A 171 -4.77 14.34 2.86
N GLU A 172 -4.91 13.02 2.96
CA GLU A 172 -6.04 12.29 2.36
C GLU A 172 -7.39 12.80 2.91
N ARG A 173 -7.45 13.16 4.21
CA ARG A 173 -8.64 13.81 4.78
C ARG A 173 -8.94 15.15 4.10
N ARG A 174 -7.94 16.02 3.92
CA ARG A 174 -8.12 17.30 3.20
C ARG A 174 -8.57 17.07 1.75
N GLU A 175 -7.99 16.12 1.06
CA GLU A 175 -8.39 15.76 -0.31
C GLU A 175 -9.85 15.27 -0.40
N LEU A 176 -10.32 14.48 0.58
CA LEU A 176 -11.72 14.08 0.68
C LEU A 176 -12.65 15.28 0.89
N LEU A 177 -12.27 16.25 1.72
CA LEU A 177 -13.05 17.46 1.96
C LEU A 177 -13.06 18.37 0.73
N ASP A 178 -11.90 18.65 0.16
CA ASP A 178 -11.72 19.68 -0.87
C ASP A 178 -12.14 19.19 -2.26
N LEU A 179 -11.82 17.93 -2.60
CA LEU A 179 -12.08 17.39 -3.94
C LEU A 179 -13.40 16.62 -4.04
N TYR A 180 -13.85 16.00 -2.96
CA TYR A 180 -15.05 15.16 -2.95
C TYR A 180 -16.19 15.72 -2.10
N ALA A 181 -16.02 16.91 -1.52
CA ALA A 181 -17.00 17.55 -0.66
C ALA A 181 -17.51 16.65 0.48
N ALA A 182 -16.63 15.83 1.07
CA ALA A 182 -16.95 14.98 2.19
C ALA A 182 -17.39 15.80 3.40
N ASP A 183 -18.36 15.29 4.17
CA ASP A 183 -18.75 15.90 5.45
C ASP A 183 -17.62 15.72 6.47
N PRO A 184 -17.02 16.80 7.00
CA PRO A 184 -15.91 16.71 7.95
C PRO A 184 -16.21 15.86 9.20
N SER A 185 -17.47 15.80 9.61
CA SER A 185 -17.91 15.00 10.78
C SER A 185 -17.90 13.50 10.52
N ARG A 186 -17.82 13.08 9.26
CA ARG A 186 -17.81 11.66 8.86
C ARG A 186 -16.44 11.15 8.44
N VAL A 187 -15.39 11.98 8.39
CA VAL A 187 -14.04 11.59 8.00
C VAL A 187 -13.17 11.43 9.23
N ASP A 188 -12.68 10.23 9.44
CA ASP A 188 -11.73 9.87 10.52
C ASP A 188 -10.35 9.60 9.94
N VAL A 189 -9.30 10.14 10.57
CA VAL A 189 -7.92 9.82 10.20
C VAL A 189 -7.43 8.63 11.02
N VAL A 190 -7.05 7.55 10.32
CA VAL A 190 -6.50 6.34 10.92
C VAL A 190 -5.31 5.87 10.10
N HIS A 191 -4.12 6.06 10.64
CA HIS A 191 -2.89 5.63 9.96
C HIS A 191 -2.84 4.10 9.83
N PRO A 192 -2.44 3.56 8.68
CA PRO A 192 -2.13 2.15 8.53
C PRO A 192 -1.02 1.71 9.48
N GLY A 193 -1.10 0.46 9.92
CA GLY A 193 -0.10 -0.12 10.80
C GLY A 193 1.05 -0.78 10.06
N VAL A 194 2.13 -1.04 10.79
CA VAL A 194 3.24 -1.90 10.41
C VAL A 194 3.37 -3.04 11.42
N ASP A 195 3.75 -4.23 10.93
CA ASP A 195 4.03 -5.38 11.78
C ASP A 195 5.41 -5.25 12.43
N LEU A 196 5.47 -4.69 13.64
CA LEU A 196 6.72 -4.44 14.38
C LEU A 196 7.37 -5.72 14.92
N GLU A 197 6.71 -6.86 14.87
CA GLU A 197 7.32 -8.15 15.21
C GLU A 197 8.13 -8.68 14.00
N ARG A 198 7.62 -8.49 12.79
CA ARG A 198 8.28 -8.85 11.53
C ARG A 198 9.30 -7.82 11.10
N PHE A 199 8.89 -6.57 10.99
CA PHE A 199 9.77 -5.45 10.61
C PHE A 199 10.40 -4.85 11.86
N ARG A 200 11.61 -5.27 12.17
CA ARG A 200 12.38 -4.85 13.35
C ARG A 200 13.86 -4.83 13.04
N PRO A 201 14.66 -4.10 13.81
CA PRO A 201 16.10 -4.10 13.61
C PRO A 201 16.68 -5.50 13.66
N GLY A 202 17.52 -5.81 12.68
CA GLY A 202 18.21 -7.09 12.53
C GLY A 202 19.71 -6.93 12.30
N SER A 203 20.42 -8.07 12.17
CA SER A 203 21.82 -8.03 11.80
C SER A 203 21.99 -7.80 10.31
N ARG A 204 22.51 -6.63 9.92
CA ARG A 204 22.83 -6.29 8.51
C ARG A 204 23.74 -7.32 7.87
N ASP A 205 24.77 -7.79 8.59
CA ASP A 205 25.69 -8.79 8.06
C ASP A 205 25.04 -10.15 7.83
N GLN A 206 24.09 -10.55 8.68
CA GLN A 206 23.33 -11.79 8.46
C GLN A 206 22.39 -11.65 7.27
N ALA A 207 21.70 -10.52 7.17
CA ALA A 207 20.80 -10.22 6.06
C ALA A 207 21.56 -10.19 4.71
N ARG A 208 22.72 -9.54 4.67
CA ARG A 208 23.58 -9.51 3.47
C ARG A 208 24.05 -10.90 3.04
N ARG A 209 24.50 -11.72 3.99
CA ARG A 209 24.86 -13.12 3.68
C ARG A 209 23.70 -13.93 3.13
N ALA A 210 22.50 -13.76 3.70
CA ALA A 210 21.30 -14.46 3.24
C ALA A 210 20.87 -14.06 1.83
N LEU A 211 21.26 -12.86 1.38
CA LEU A 211 20.91 -12.30 0.07
C LEU A 211 22.07 -12.28 -0.93
N ASP A 212 23.19 -12.97 -0.61
CA ASP A 212 24.41 -13.00 -1.43
C ASP A 212 24.94 -11.59 -1.78
N LEU A 213 24.92 -10.68 -0.79
CA LEU A 213 25.48 -9.34 -0.90
C LEU A 213 26.86 -9.26 -0.22
N PRO A 214 27.84 -8.51 -0.80
CA PRO A 214 29.10 -8.24 -0.14
C PRO A 214 28.90 -7.52 1.20
N ALA A 215 29.71 -7.86 2.19
CA ALA A 215 29.61 -7.28 3.54
C ALA A 215 29.83 -5.74 3.54
N ASP A 216 30.69 -5.25 2.64
CA ASP A 216 31.04 -3.85 2.46
C ASP A 216 30.22 -3.12 1.38
N ALA A 217 29.21 -3.78 0.81
CA ALA A 217 28.35 -3.17 -0.20
C ALA A 217 27.67 -1.89 0.33
N ALA A 218 27.50 -0.91 -0.53
CA ALA A 218 26.60 0.22 -0.35
C ALA A 218 25.27 -0.10 -1.04
N VAL A 219 24.26 -0.47 -0.26
CA VAL A 219 22.99 -1.02 -0.78
C VAL A 219 21.92 0.03 -0.82
N LEU A 220 21.55 0.45 -2.03
CA LEU A 220 20.38 1.29 -2.33
C LEU A 220 19.21 0.38 -2.73
N LEU A 221 18.15 0.39 -1.96
CA LEU A 221 16.99 -0.48 -2.18
C LEU A 221 15.77 0.32 -2.64
N PHE A 222 15.12 -0.15 -3.68
CA PHE A 222 13.73 0.16 -4.02
C PHE A 222 12.87 -1.09 -3.78
N ALA A 223 11.74 -0.94 -3.12
CA ALA A 223 10.77 -2.00 -2.94
C ALA A 223 9.37 -1.53 -3.34
N GLY A 224 8.68 -2.28 -4.20
CA GLY A 224 7.34 -1.92 -4.63
C GLY A 224 6.99 -2.41 -6.03
N ARG A 225 5.76 -2.17 -6.45
CA ARG A 225 5.31 -2.49 -7.80
C ARG A 225 6.07 -1.66 -8.83
N ILE A 226 6.55 -2.32 -9.89
CA ILE A 226 7.26 -1.64 -10.99
C ILE A 226 6.20 -1.03 -11.91
N GLN A 227 5.97 0.27 -11.73
CA GLN A 227 5.02 1.07 -12.52
C GLN A 227 5.45 2.56 -12.47
N PRO A 228 5.12 3.38 -13.49
CA PRO A 228 5.53 4.79 -13.56
C PRO A 228 5.20 5.58 -12.29
N LEU A 229 4.02 5.38 -11.71
CA LEU A 229 3.60 6.06 -10.48
C LEU A 229 4.55 5.86 -9.28
N LYS A 230 5.31 4.75 -9.26
CA LYS A 230 6.30 4.46 -8.19
C LYS A 230 7.71 4.94 -8.55
N ALA A 231 7.92 5.39 -9.78
CA ALA A 231 9.14 6.01 -10.29
C ALA A 231 10.45 5.24 -9.99
N PRO A 232 10.52 3.90 -10.21
CA PRO A 232 11.77 3.17 -10.02
C PRO A 232 12.89 3.64 -10.97
N ASP A 233 12.57 4.27 -12.08
CA ASP A 233 13.51 4.88 -13.02
C ASP A 233 14.28 6.04 -12.39
N VAL A 234 13.68 6.82 -11.49
CA VAL A 234 14.36 7.88 -10.74
C VAL A 234 15.50 7.30 -9.89
N VAL A 235 15.30 6.12 -9.29
CA VAL A 235 16.36 5.43 -8.51
C VAL A 235 17.56 5.06 -9.38
N LEU A 236 17.30 4.51 -10.58
CA LEU A 236 18.38 4.14 -11.51
C LEU A 236 19.12 5.37 -12.04
N ARG A 237 18.40 6.45 -12.36
CA ARG A 237 19.00 7.71 -12.81
C ARG A 237 19.82 8.39 -11.70
N ALA A 238 19.30 8.40 -10.46
CA ALA A 238 20.04 8.90 -9.31
C ALA A 238 21.32 8.08 -9.05
N ALA A 239 21.25 6.76 -9.20
CA ALA A 239 22.42 5.90 -9.08
C ALA A 239 23.48 6.19 -10.18
N ALA A 240 23.05 6.44 -11.41
CA ALA A 240 23.95 6.82 -12.50
C ALA A 240 24.63 8.17 -12.22
N ASP A 241 23.90 9.15 -11.69
CA ASP A 241 24.42 10.45 -11.29
C ASP A 241 25.43 10.33 -10.14
N LEU A 242 25.12 9.51 -9.12
CA LEU A 242 26.04 9.19 -8.03
C LEU A 242 27.37 8.63 -8.56
N LEU A 243 27.33 7.67 -9.50
CA LEU A 243 28.52 7.05 -10.07
C LEU A 243 29.32 7.99 -10.98
N ALA A 244 28.64 8.96 -11.61
CA ALA A 244 29.33 10.00 -12.39
C ALA A 244 30.12 10.96 -11.49
N ARG A 245 29.61 11.27 -10.29
CA ARG A 245 30.24 12.17 -9.32
C ARG A 245 31.26 11.48 -8.43
N ASP A 246 30.99 10.25 -8.04
CA ASP A 246 31.87 9.42 -7.21
C ASP A 246 32.08 8.04 -7.88
N PRO A 247 33.00 7.95 -8.86
CA PRO A 247 33.28 6.70 -9.54
C PRO A 247 33.81 5.59 -8.61
N ALA A 248 34.42 5.93 -7.49
CA ALA A 248 34.92 4.94 -6.53
C ALA A 248 33.80 4.17 -5.83
N LEU A 249 32.59 4.73 -5.78
CA LEU A 249 31.42 4.06 -5.22
C LEU A 249 31.02 2.82 -6.04
N ARG A 250 31.38 2.75 -7.34
CA ARG A 250 30.98 1.67 -8.26
C ARG A 250 31.38 0.26 -7.77
N GLU A 251 32.51 0.12 -7.14
CA GLU A 251 32.96 -1.18 -6.63
C GLU A 251 32.01 -1.75 -5.56
N ARG A 252 31.43 -0.86 -4.76
CA ARG A 252 30.59 -1.19 -3.61
C ARG A 252 29.11 -1.01 -3.82
N LEU A 253 28.66 -0.13 -4.73
CA LEU A 253 27.26 0.16 -4.94
C LEU A 253 26.49 -1.08 -5.45
N ARG A 254 25.37 -1.32 -4.82
CA ARG A 254 24.37 -2.30 -5.27
C ARG A 254 23.00 -1.62 -5.23
N VAL A 255 22.44 -1.40 -6.41
CA VAL A 255 21.09 -0.87 -6.58
C VAL A 255 20.15 -2.04 -6.74
N VAL A 256 19.31 -2.28 -5.76
CA VAL A 256 18.39 -3.41 -5.75
C VAL A 256 16.97 -2.92 -5.95
N VAL A 257 16.27 -3.50 -6.91
CA VAL A 257 14.85 -3.25 -7.17
C VAL A 257 14.09 -4.54 -6.88
N VAL A 258 13.25 -4.53 -5.86
CA VAL A 258 12.43 -5.68 -5.45
C VAL A 258 10.97 -5.41 -5.80
N GLY A 259 10.40 -6.22 -6.70
CA GLY A 259 8.99 -6.11 -7.07
C GLY A 259 8.66 -6.67 -8.45
N GLY A 260 7.39 -6.73 -8.76
CA GLY A 260 6.88 -7.18 -10.05
C GLY A 260 6.28 -6.03 -10.88
N ALA A 261 6.22 -6.22 -12.19
CA ALA A 261 5.53 -5.30 -13.08
C ALA A 261 4.03 -5.26 -12.77
N SER A 262 3.43 -4.07 -12.85
CA SER A 262 2.02 -3.84 -12.53
C SER A 262 1.46 -2.66 -13.33
N GLY A 263 0.15 -2.68 -13.62
CA GLY A 263 -0.51 -1.59 -14.36
C GLY A 263 0.18 -1.32 -15.69
N SER A 264 0.45 -0.05 -16.00
CA SER A 264 1.17 0.35 -17.22
C SER A 264 2.62 -0.19 -17.31
N GLY A 265 3.20 -0.64 -16.20
CA GLY A 265 4.50 -1.33 -16.20
C GLY A 265 4.48 -2.69 -16.89
N LEU A 266 3.31 -3.33 -17.03
CA LEU A 266 3.16 -4.60 -17.76
C LEU A 266 3.37 -4.46 -19.27
N ASP A 267 3.17 -3.26 -19.82
CA ASP A 267 3.36 -2.97 -21.25
C ASP A 267 4.85 -2.99 -21.65
N ARG A 268 5.76 -2.78 -20.68
CA ARG A 268 7.22 -2.76 -20.88
C ARG A 268 7.97 -3.44 -19.74
N PRO A 269 7.89 -4.77 -19.60
CA PRO A 269 8.46 -5.50 -18.47
C PRO A 269 9.99 -5.40 -18.37
N THR A 270 10.69 -5.10 -19.49
CA THR A 270 12.16 -4.95 -19.54
C THR A 270 12.64 -3.51 -19.35
N SER A 271 11.75 -2.53 -19.21
CA SER A 271 12.09 -1.11 -19.25
C SER A 271 13.18 -0.68 -18.24
N LEU A 272 13.23 -1.29 -17.05
CA LEU A 272 14.27 -0.98 -16.07
C LEU A 272 15.63 -1.60 -16.44
N ALA A 273 15.65 -2.80 -16.99
CA ALA A 273 16.88 -3.43 -17.46
C ALA A 273 17.45 -2.66 -18.68
N ASP A 274 16.57 -2.25 -19.58
CA ASP A 274 16.95 -1.45 -20.75
C ASP A 274 17.49 -0.09 -20.29
N LEU A 275 16.84 0.58 -19.34
CA LEU A 275 17.31 1.83 -18.74
C LEU A 275 18.67 1.67 -18.04
N ALA A 276 18.87 0.59 -17.28
CA ALA A 276 20.16 0.32 -16.64
C ALA A 276 21.29 0.15 -17.65
N ALA A 277 20.99 -0.47 -18.82
CA ALA A 277 21.94 -0.60 -19.93
C ALA A 277 22.23 0.75 -20.58
N GLU A 278 21.21 1.55 -20.86
CA GLU A 278 21.37 2.92 -21.41
C GLU A 278 22.22 3.82 -20.51
N LEU A 279 22.02 3.71 -19.18
CA LEU A 279 22.77 4.47 -18.18
C LEU A 279 24.17 3.90 -17.90
N GLY A 280 24.51 2.73 -18.45
CA GLY A 280 25.82 2.08 -18.24
C GLY A 280 26.05 1.62 -16.79
N ILE A 281 24.97 1.20 -16.07
CA ILE A 281 25.02 0.79 -14.66
C ILE A 281 24.54 -0.65 -14.42
N THR A 282 24.42 -1.46 -15.47
CA THR A 282 23.92 -2.86 -15.38
C THR A 282 24.72 -3.71 -14.38
N ASP A 283 26.00 -3.45 -14.22
CA ASP A 283 26.90 -4.17 -13.31
C ASP A 283 26.62 -3.94 -11.81
N VAL A 284 25.94 -2.84 -11.47
CA VAL A 284 25.57 -2.50 -10.09
C VAL A 284 24.08 -2.70 -9.80
N VAL A 285 23.24 -2.94 -10.82
CA VAL A 285 21.79 -3.10 -10.69
C VAL A 285 21.40 -4.57 -10.55
N ARG A 286 20.56 -4.86 -9.58
CA ARG A 286 19.97 -6.18 -9.35
C ARG A 286 18.44 -6.04 -9.31
N LEU A 287 17.75 -6.74 -10.22
CA LEU A 287 16.29 -6.78 -10.28
C LEU A 287 15.81 -8.10 -9.65
N GLU A 288 14.98 -7.99 -8.63
CA GLU A 288 14.40 -9.12 -7.89
C GLU A 288 12.87 -9.15 -8.07
N PRO A 289 12.27 -10.31 -8.21
CA PRO A 289 10.81 -10.44 -8.27
C PRO A 289 10.17 -9.99 -6.95
N ALA A 290 8.83 -9.91 -6.93
CA ALA A 290 8.09 -9.75 -5.69
C ALA A 290 8.39 -10.88 -4.72
N VAL A 291 8.65 -10.54 -3.46
CA VAL A 291 9.05 -11.47 -2.40
C VAL A 291 8.03 -11.45 -1.25
N THR A 292 8.07 -12.47 -0.38
CA THR A 292 7.27 -12.47 0.84
C THR A 292 7.71 -11.36 1.79
N GLN A 293 6.83 -10.95 2.70
CA GLN A 293 7.14 -9.90 3.68
C GLN A 293 8.34 -10.25 4.58
N ASP A 294 8.57 -11.54 4.89
CA ASP A 294 9.73 -11.97 5.69
C ASP A 294 11.04 -11.80 4.91
N VAL A 295 11.04 -12.11 3.62
CA VAL A 295 12.20 -11.86 2.74
C VAL A 295 12.37 -10.35 2.52
N LEU A 296 11.29 -9.59 2.42
CA LEU A 296 11.33 -8.13 2.30
C LEU A 296 11.94 -7.48 3.54
N ALA A 297 11.59 -7.96 4.75
CA ALA A 297 12.22 -7.52 6.00
C ALA A 297 13.74 -7.79 5.99
N THR A 298 14.17 -8.91 5.39
CA THR A 298 15.60 -9.21 5.21
C THR A 298 16.27 -8.20 4.25
N TRP A 299 15.59 -7.83 3.16
CA TRP A 299 16.08 -6.78 2.24
C TRP A 299 16.19 -5.43 2.93
N TYR A 300 15.20 -5.02 3.72
CA TYR A 300 15.30 -3.78 4.51
C TYR A 300 16.48 -3.81 5.48
N ALA A 301 16.66 -4.91 6.23
CA ALA A 301 17.79 -5.05 7.15
C ALA A 301 19.17 -5.04 6.45
N ALA A 302 19.25 -5.51 5.20
CA ALA A 302 20.48 -5.53 4.41
C ALA A 302 20.84 -4.17 3.79
N ALA A 303 19.83 -3.33 3.56
CA ALA A 303 19.98 -2.05 2.87
C ALA A 303 20.68 -0.99 3.74
N ASP A 304 21.35 -0.06 3.08
CA ASP A 304 21.88 1.16 3.70
C ASP A 304 20.87 2.29 3.66
N VAL A 305 20.04 2.33 2.61
CA VAL A 305 18.98 3.29 2.42
C VAL A 305 17.90 2.70 1.52
N VAL A 306 16.64 3.02 1.81
CA VAL A 306 15.49 2.73 0.93
C VAL A 306 15.06 4.00 0.24
N CYS A 307 14.87 3.93 -1.09
CA CYS A 307 14.40 5.06 -1.88
C CYS A 307 12.94 4.84 -2.31
N VAL A 308 12.08 5.83 -2.04
CA VAL A 308 10.63 5.80 -2.36
C VAL A 308 10.26 7.07 -3.15
N PRO A 309 10.61 7.15 -4.45
CA PRO A 309 10.43 8.36 -5.26
C PRO A 309 9.05 8.44 -5.92
N SER A 310 8.02 7.88 -5.29
CA SER A 310 6.66 7.80 -5.85
C SER A 310 6.11 9.17 -6.24
N HIS A 311 5.40 9.26 -7.38
CA HIS A 311 4.65 10.48 -7.75
C HIS A 311 3.41 10.68 -6.89
N ASN A 312 2.84 9.59 -6.38
CA ASN A 312 1.74 9.62 -5.43
C ASN A 312 1.81 8.40 -4.50
N GLU A 313 1.51 8.61 -3.21
CA GLU A 313 1.50 7.57 -2.19
C GLU A 313 0.43 7.89 -1.14
N SER A 314 -0.51 6.97 -0.92
CA SER A 314 -1.58 7.17 0.06
C SER A 314 -1.08 7.18 1.51
N PHE A 315 -0.04 6.38 1.82
CA PHE A 315 0.57 6.37 3.15
C PHE A 315 2.09 6.12 3.09
N GLY A 316 2.55 5.08 2.37
CA GLY A 316 3.96 4.72 2.30
C GLY A 316 4.35 3.60 3.25
N LEU A 317 3.63 2.47 3.21
CA LEU A 317 3.95 1.30 4.05
C LEU A 317 5.41 0.87 3.90
N VAL A 318 5.96 0.86 2.67
CA VAL A 318 7.37 0.56 2.39
C VAL A 318 8.32 1.45 3.21
N ALA A 319 8.00 2.73 3.32
CA ALA A 319 8.83 3.67 4.09
C ALA A 319 8.80 3.33 5.59
N ILE A 320 7.62 3.05 6.16
CA ILE A 320 7.49 2.68 7.57
C ILE A 320 8.12 1.31 7.86
N GLU A 321 7.94 0.32 6.99
CA GLU A 321 8.54 -1.02 7.11
C GLU A 321 10.07 -0.95 7.13
N ALA A 322 10.67 -0.17 6.21
CA ALA A 322 12.11 0.07 6.18
C ALA A 322 12.62 0.74 7.46
N GLN A 323 11.93 1.78 7.90
CA GLN A 323 12.24 2.50 9.14
C GLN A 323 12.12 1.60 10.38
N ALA A 324 11.11 0.74 10.45
CA ALA A 324 10.95 -0.24 11.51
C ALA A 324 12.12 -1.24 11.56
N CYS A 325 12.73 -1.56 10.41
CA CYS A 325 13.95 -2.37 10.32
C CYS A 325 15.25 -1.59 10.67
N GLY A 326 15.17 -0.30 10.94
CA GLY A 326 16.33 0.56 11.23
C GLY A 326 17.03 1.07 9.99
N THR A 327 16.37 1.07 8.84
CA THR A 327 16.92 1.55 7.58
C THR A 327 16.32 2.91 7.24
N PRO A 328 17.14 3.97 7.10
CA PRO A 328 16.67 5.30 6.75
C PRO A 328 16.08 5.31 5.34
N VAL A 329 15.16 6.26 5.10
CA VAL A 329 14.43 6.38 3.85
C VAL A 329 14.72 7.72 3.19
N VAL A 330 14.92 7.71 1.86
CA VAL A 330 14.85 8.90 1.01
C VAL A 330 13.56 8.79 0.20
N ALA A 331 12.64 9.72 0.36
CA ALA A 331 11.32 9.64 -0.25
C ALA A 331 10.91 10.96 -0.91
N ALA A 332 10.01 10.87 -1.91
CA ALA A 332 9.36 12.06 -2.44
C ALA A 332 8.49 12.74 -1.37
N ARG A 333 8.45 14.07 -1.36
CA ARG A 333 7.56 14.85 -0.48
C ARG A 333 6.15 14.91 -1.10
N VAL A 334 5.47 13.77 -1.14
CA VAL A 334 4.13 13.63 -1.72
C VAL A 334 3.22 12.79 -0.84
N GLY A 335 1.96 13.17 -0.76
CA GLY A 335 0.91 12.41 -0.10
C GLY A 335 1.32 11.91 1.28
N GLY A 336 0.97 10.68 1.58
CA GLY A 336 1.24 10.02 2.85
C GLY A 336 2.72 9.86 3.22
N LEU A 337 3.66 9.98 2.26
CA LEU A 337 5.10 9.93 2.57
C LEU A 337 5.52 11.05 3.51
N SER A 338 4.86 12.22 3.43
CA SER A 338 5.09 13.34 4.36
C SER A 338 4.67 13.03 5.81
N THR A 339 3.81 12.03 6.00
CA THR A 339 3.45 11.49 7.33
C THR A 339 4.35 10.31 7.72
N ALA A 340 4.66 9.44 6.75
CA ALA A 340 5.43 8.24 6.98
C ALA A 340 6.91 8.52 7.27
N VAL A 341 7.48 9.62 6.76
CA VAL A 341 8.89 10.01 6.95
C VAL A 341 8.96 11.35 7.67
N ALA A 342 9.56 11.36 8.85
CA ALA A 342 9.90 12.60 9.57
C ALA A 342 11.20 13.18 8.97
N ASP A 343 11.06 14.22 8.15
CA ASP A 343 12.14 14.84 7.39
C ASP A 343 13.31 15.29 8.27
N GLY A 344 14.52 14.90 7.93
CA GLY A 344 15.76 15.16 8.70
C GLY A 344 15.85 14.39 10.02
N VAL A 345 14.85 13.57 10.38
CA VAL A 345 14.81 12.80 11.63
C VAL A 345 14.85 11.30 11.35
N SER A 346 13.89 10.76 10.63
CA SER A 346 13.80 9.32 10.31
C SER A 346 14.18 8.99 8.87
N GLY A 347 14.41 10.01 8.05
CA GLY A 347 14.77 9.94 6.65
C GLY A 347 14.88 11.34 6.05
N VAL A 348 14.87 11.42 4.72
CA VAL A 348 14.94 12.66 3.95
C VAL A 348 13.79 12.72 2.97
N LEU A 349 13.08 13.86 2.93
CA LEU A 349 12.06 14.12 1.93
C LEU A 349 12.62 15.02 0.83
N VAL A 350 12.49 14.58 -0.42
CA VAL A 350 12.94 15.29 -1.62
C VAL A 350 11.76 15.93 -2.32
N ASP A 351 11.90 17.20 -2.68
CA ASP A 351 10.89 17.93 -3.45
C ASP A 351 11.05 17.63 -4.95
N GLY A 352 9.99 17.18 -5.60
CA GLY A 352 10.03 16.81 -7.02
C GLY A 352 10.65 15.43 -7.30
N HIS A 353 11.09 15.23 -8.54
CA HIS A 353 11.56 13.92 -9.03
C HIS A 353 12.85 14.07 -9.87
N ASP A 354 13.60 15.14 -9.68
CA ASP A 354 14.91 15.28 -10.31
C ASP A 354 15.88 14.24 -9.75
N PRO A 355 16.42 13.32 -10.56
CA PRO A 355 17.37 12.31 -10.08
C PRO A 355 18.61 12.90 -9.37
N HIS A 356 19.00 14.15 -9.70
CA HIS A 356 20.10 14.85 -9.08
C HIS A 356 19.84 15.12 -7.58
N ASP A 357 18.65 15.59 -7.24
CA ASP A 357 18.25 15.87 -5.85
C ASP A 357 18.21 14.57 -5.02
N TYR A 358 17.76 13.47 -5.64
CA TYR A 358 17.81 12.15 -5.00
C TYR A 358 19.27 11.69 -4.80
N ALA A 359 20.14 11.91 -5.78
CA ALA A 359 21.56 11.58 -5.64
C ALA A 359 22.21 12.35 -4.48
N ASP A 360 21.90 13.64 -4.32
CA ASP A 360 22.37 14.46 -3.20
C ASP A 360 21.90 13.94 -1.83
N ALA A 361 20.64 13.52 -1.74
CA ALA A 361 20.07 12.95 -0.52
C ALA A 361 20.61 11.53 -0.21
N LEU A 362 20.88 10.72 -1.23
CA LEU A 362 21.34 9.34 -1.11
C LEU A 362 22.82 9.23 -0.79
N HIS A 363 23.69 10.10 -1.38
CA HIS A 363 25.13 10.00 -1.27
C HIS A 363 25.63 9.93 0.18
N PRO A 364 25.25 10.84 1.10
CA PRO A 364 25.72 10.78 2.49
C PRO A 364 25.27 9.50 3.21
N LEU A 365 24.06 8.99 2.90
CA LEU A 365 23.55 7.76 3.51
C LEU A 365 24.26 6.49 3.00
N LEU A 366 24.79 6.51 1.79
CA LEU A 366 25.58 5.41 1.22
C LEU A 366 27.05 5.43 1.66
N THR A 367 27.59 6.62 2.03
CA THR A 367 29.03 6.80 2.30
C THR A 367 29.35 7.02 3.76
N ASP A 368 28.47 7.68 4.55
CA ASP A 368 28.67 7.94 5.97
C ASP A 368 27.88 6.96 6.85
N ARG A 369 28.60 6.01 7.44
CA ARG A 369 27.99 5.01 8.33
C ARG A 369 27.42 5.63 9.61
N ALA A 370 28.08 6.63 10.18
CA ALA A 370 27.63 7.22 11.45
C ALA A 370 26.30 7.95 11.28
N LEU A 371 26.17 8.73 10.21
CA LEU A 371 24.90 9.40 9.85
C LEU A 371 23.80 8.39 9.62
N ARG A 372 24.07 7.33 8.88
CA ARG A 372 23.09 6.27 8.59
C ARG A 372 22.61 5.55 9.86
N ASP A 373 23.53 5.20 10.75
CA ASP A 373 23.21 4.50 12.00
C ASP A 373 22.42 5.44 12.95
N GLU A 374 22.71 6.75 12.96
CA GLU A 374 21.95 7.75 13.72
C GLU A 374 20.51 7.90 13.18
N LEU A 375 20.36 8.10 11.87
CA LEU A 375 19.01 8.20 11.27
C LEU A 375 18.24 6.90 11.43
N GLY A 376 18.88 5.74 11.27
CA GLY A 376 18.26 4.43 11.44
C GLY A 376 17.70 4.22 12.85
N ALA A 377 18.42 4.65 13.89
CA ALA A 377 17.92 4.57 15.26
C ALA A 377 16.69 5.46 15.48
N LYS A 378 16.71 6.68 14.93
CA LYS A 378 15.54 7.60 14.96
C LYS A 378 14.37 7.08 14.13
N ALA A 379 14.67 6.42 13.01
CA ALA A 379 13.68 5.79 12.13
C ALA A 379 12.88 4.69 12.89
N VAL A 380 13.57 3.83 13.66
CA VAL A 380 12.90 2.82 14.51
C VAL A 380 11.96 3.49 15.52
N ALA A 381 12.43 4.54 16.18
CA ALA A 381 11.62 5.27 17.16
C ALA A 381 10.37 5.90 16.51
N HIS A 382 10.52 6.46 15.30
CA HIS A 382 9.40 7.01 14.54
C HIS A 382 8.41 5.92 14.12
N ALA A 383 8.90 4.82 13.51
CA ALA A 383 8.07 3.72 13.05
C ALA A 383 7.31 3.02 14.17
N SER A 384 7.83 3.03 15.41
CA SER A 384 7.16 2.42 16.57
C SER A 384 5.80 3.05 16.89
N GLY A 385 5.56 4.30 16.45
CA GLY A 385 4.27 4.99 16.55
C GLY A 385 3.20 4.47 15.60
N PHE A 386 3.56 3.63 14.62
CA PHE A 386 2.65 3.12 13.59
C PHE A 386 2.36 1.61 13.74
N GLY A 387 2.34 1.07 14.96
CA GLY A 387 1.99 -0.34 15.18
C GLY A 387 0.52 -0.62 14.89
N TRP A 388 0.20 -1.83 14.38
CA TRP A 388 -1.16 -2.27 14.07
C TRP A 388 -2.14 -2.16 15.23
N ASP A 389 -1.69 -2.30 16.49
CA ASP A 389 -2.57 -2.22 17.65
C ASP A 389 -3.23 -0.84 17.76
N ALA A 390 -2.46 0.23 17.56
CA ALA A 390 -2.98 1.59 17.55
C ALA A 390 -3.97 1.82 16.39
N THR A 391 -3.68 1.28 15.20
CA THR A 391 -4.57 1.32 14.04
C THR A 391 -5.91 0.65 14.34
N VAL A 392 -5.87 -0.56 14.92
CA VAL A 392 -7.09 -1.34 15.23
C VAL A 392 -7.93 -0.67 16.29
N ASP A 393 -7.32 -0.14 17.36
CA ASP A 393 -8.05 0.59 18.39
C ASP A 393 -8.82 1.79 17.79
N ARG A 394 -8.17 2.54 16.89
CA ARG A 394 -8.81 3.64 16.16
C ARG A 394 -9.92 3.17 15.23
N VAL A 395 -9.71 2.08 14.49
CA VAL A 395 -10.74 1.51 13.60
C VAL A 395 -11.96 1.06 14.41
N LEU A 396 -11.76 0.44 15.56
CA LEU A 396 -12.87 0.05 16.46
C LEU A 396 -13.65 1.26 16.96
N GLU A 397 -12.99 2.38 17.27
CA GLU A 397 -13.66 3.65 17.59
C GLU A 397 -14.51 4.17 16.41
N VAL A 398 -13.98 4.06 15.17
CA VAL A 398 -14.74 4.44 13.95
C VAL A 398 -15.96 3.55 13.79
N TYR A 399 -15.82 2.24 14.00
CA TYR A 399 -16.93 1.28 13.91
C TYR A 399 -18.01 1.59 14.96
N ALA A 400 -17.62 1.85 16.20
CA ALA A 400 -18.56 2.24 17.25
C ALA A 400 -19.35 3.50 16.89
N ARG A 401 -18.66 4.53 16.35
CA ARG A 401 -19.31 5.76 15.88
C ARG A 401 -20.26 5.51 14.70
N ALA A 402 -19.88 4.64 13.76
CA ALA A 402 -20.72 4.28 12.63
C ALA A 402 -22.02 3.58 13.07
N VAL A 403 -21.90 2.63 13.98
CA VAL A 403 -23.06 1.90 14.55
C VAL A 403 -23.98 2.86 15.31
N ALA A 404 -23.44 3.72 16.17
CA ALA A 404 -24.22 4.71 16.93
C ALA A 404 -24.96 5.70 16.00
N ALA A 405 -24.29 6.20 14.95
CA ALA A 405 -24.89 7.11 13.98
C ALA A 405 -26.04 6.45 13.19
N ARG A 406 -25.92 5.16 12.88
CA ARG A 406 -26.97 4.41 12.18
C ARG A 406 -28.18 4.13 13.06
N ALA A 407 -27.96 3.80 14.34
CA ALA A 407 -29.05 3.60 15.32
C ALA A 407 -29.86 4.89 15.50
N GLY A 408 -29.23 6.03 15.68
CA GLY A 408 -29.93 7.31 15.85
C GLY A 408 -30.75 7.77 14.63
N ARG A 409 -30.46 7.23 13.44
CA ARG A 409 -31.30 7.49 12.23
C ARG A 409 -32.54 6.60 12.11
N LYS A 410 -32.63 5.49 12.86
CA LYS A 410 -33.81 4.62 12.89
C LYS A 410 -34.89 5.13 13.85
N ASP A 411 -34.50 5.97 14.80
CA ASP A 411 -35.38 6.48 15.87
C ASP A 411 -35.91 7.91 15.60
N GLY A 412 -35.51 8.55 14.50
CA GLY A 412 -35.97 9.87 14.06
C GLY A 412 -36.72 9.82 12.74
#